data_dd51dd652b91f80483bbe7e56159f9bd
#
_entry.id   dd51dd652b91f80483bbe7e56159f9bd
#
_cell.length_a   1.000
_cell.length_b   1.000
_cell.length_c   1.000
_cell.angle_alpha   90.00
_cell.angle_beta   90.00
_cell.angle_gamma   90.00
#
_symmetry.space_group_name_H-M   'P 1'
#
loop_
_entity.id
_entity.type
_entity.pdbx_description
1 polymer ?
#
loop_
_entity_poly.entity_id
_entity_poly.type
_entity_poly.pdbx_seq_one_letter_code
_entity_poly.pdbx_strand_id
1 'polypeptide(L)'
;MRIILCGFGVVAQSLVKLFESREDELYAKYGLKPRLLAVFDSKGSAVDKSGLKLDKLIETKEKHGTVKNYSDKNNNMTGSDILKNIEADVLIETTASNYKDAEPGMTHITTAMKKGLHVISVNKGPLALAFPSLMELATYNQVMFKFSGTVGGGTPILDYAKNSLSGEKITSFAGILNGTTNYILSNMTTGLSFEEALKDAKEKGYVEADEA
;
A
#
# COMPACT_ATOMS: atom_id res chain seq x y z
N MET A 1 10.16 -15.65 0.91
CA MET A 1 10.03 -14.26 0.41
C MET A 1 10.11 -13.33 1.62
N ARG A 2 11.12 -12.45 1.65
CA ARG A 2 11.40 -11.49 2.73
C ARG A 2 10.74 -10.15 2.40
N ILE A 3 9.99 -9.59 3.34
CA ILE A 3 9.13 -8.43 3.08
C ILE A 3 9.44 -7.31 4.07
N ILE A 4 9.53 -6.07 3.56
CA ILE A 4 9.41 -4.84 4.32
C ILE A 4 8.03 -4.24 4.04
N LEU A 5 7.27 -3.93 5.08
CA LEU A 5 5.93 -3.35 4.99
C LEU A 5 5.93 -1.91 5.52
N CYS A 6 5.66 -0.96 4.65
CA CYS A 6 5.64 0.47 4.92
C CYS A 6 4.21 0.91 5.20
N GLY A 7 3.96 1.48 6.39
CA GLY A 7 2.62 1.77 6.88
C GLY A 7 1.96 0.53 7.51
N PHE A 8 1.19 0.74 8.58
CA PHE A 8 0.45 -0.33 9.24
C PHE A 8 -0.98 0.10 9.58
N GLY A 9 -1.65 0.64 8.56
CA GLY A 9 -3.07 1.01 8.56
C GLY A 9 -3.98 -0.19 8.26
N VAL A 10 -5.23 0.09 7.91
CA VAL A 10 -6.27 -0.94 7.65
C VAL A 10 -5.84 -1.92 6.55
N VAL A 11 -5.33 -1.41 5.42
CA VAL A 11 -4.91 -2.24 4.28
C VAL A 11 -3.77 -3.20 4.67
N ALA A 12 -2.75 -2.69 5.35
CA ALA A 12 -1.62 -3.49 5.79
C ALA A 12 -2.01 -4.56 6.81
N GLN A 13 -2.84 -4.22 7.80
CA GLN A 13 -3.35 -5.17 8.79
C GLN A 13 -4.18 -6.27 8.12
N SER A 14 -5.04 -5.91 7.17
CA SER A 14 -5.82 -6.89 6.40
C SER A 14 -4.92 -7.81 5.58
N LEU A 15 -3.86 -7.29 4.97
CA LEU A 15 -2.88 -8.09 4.24
C LEU A 15 -2.16 -9.09 5.17
N VAL A 16 -1.77 -8.65 6.38
CA VAL A 16 -1.12 -9.53 7.37
C VAL A 16 -2.06 -10.63 7.83
N LYS A 17 -3.33 -10.32 8.10
CA LYS A 17 -4.35 -11.33 8.41
C LYS A 17 -4.56 -12.32 7.25
N LEU A 18 -4.46 -11.87 5.99
CA LEU A 18 -4.50 -12.75 4.83
C LEU A 18 -3.26 -13.65 4.73
N PHE A 19 -2.07 -13.15 5.03
CA PHE A 19 -0.87 -13.99 5.05
C PHE A 19 -0.98 -15.12 6.08
N GLU A 20 -1.53 -14.82 7.25
CA GLU A 20 -1.73 -15.80 8.31
C GLU A 20 -2.80 -16.84 7.94
N SER A 21 -3.99 -16.36 7.53
CA SER A 21 -5.13 -17.25 7.22
C SER A 21 -4.96 -18.09 5.95
N ARG A 22 -4.07 -17.70 5.05
CA ARG A 22 -3.84 -18.38 3.75
C ARG A 22 -2.43 -18.91 3.60
N GLU A 23 -1.68 -19.11 4.69
CA GLU A 23 -0.29 -19.57 4.64
C GLU A 23 -0.14 -20.89 3.87
N ASP A 24 -0.98 -21.87 4.19
CA ASP A 24 -0.96 -23.19 3.55
C ASP A 24 -1.31 -23.13 2.06
N GLU A 25 -2.30 -22.30 1.69
CA GLU A 25 -2.67 -22.09 0.29
C GLU A 25 -1.54 -21.44 -0.50
N LEU A 26 -0.93 -20.39 0.06
CA LEU A 26 0.20 -19.69 -0.57
C LEU A 26 1.38 -20.63 -0.79
N TYR A 27 1.64 -21.49 0.18
CA TYR A 27 2.70 -22.47 0.06
C TYR A 27 2.37 -23.55 -0.96
N ALA A 28 1.20 -24.16 -0.86
CA ALA A 28 0.79 -25.26 -1.76
C ALA A 28 0.68 -24.81 -3.23
N LYS A 29 0.12 -23.62 -3.47
CA LYS A 29 -0.15 -23.14 -4.82
C LYS A 29 1.04 -22.44 -5.49
N TYR A 30 1.85 -21.71 -4.69
CA TYR A 30 2.89 -20.84 -5.22
C TYR A 30 4.29 -21.12 -4.63
N GLY A 31 4.43 -22.03 -3.69
CA GLY A 31 5.68 -22.26 -2.96
C GLY A 31 6.11 -21.07 -2.10
N LEU A 32 5.18 -20.17 -1.78
CA LEU A 32 5.47 -18.92 -1.10
C LEU A 32 5.30 -19.04 0.41
N LYS A 33 6.33 -18.65 1.16
CA LYS A 33 6.29 -18.38 2.60
C LYS A 33 6.65 -16.93 2.85
N PRO A 34 5.66 -16.02 2.95
CA PRO A 34 5.91 -14.62 3.26
C PRO A 34 6.50 -14.49 4.68
N ARG A 35 7.58 -13.73 4.81
CA ARG A 35 8.18 -13.37 6.11
C ARG A 35 8.31 -11.86 6.20
N LEU A 36 7.57 -11.24 7.10
CA LEU A 36 7.73 -9.82 7.41
C LEU A 36 8.98 -9.64 8.27
N LEU A 37 9.99 -8.97 7.75
CA LEU A 37 11.23 -8.67 8.47
C LEU A 37 11.17 -7.31 9.17
N ALA A 38 10.44 -6.38 8.61
CA ALA A 38 10.24 -5.07 9.17
C ALA A 38 8.87 -4.52 8.80
N VAL A 39 8.23 -3.88 9.77
CA VAL A 39 7.00 -3.11 9.60
C VAL A 39 7.18 -1.81 10.34
N PHE A 40 6.70 -0.70 9.79
CA PHE A 40 6.72 0.57 10.49
C PHE A 40 5.46 1.40 10.23
N ASP A 41 5.13 2.24 11.17
CA ASP A 41 4.08 3.24 11.08
C ASP A 41 4.64 4.63 11.45
N SER A 42 3.78 5.63 11.52
CA SER A 42 4.18 7.02 11.84
C SER A 42 4.79 7.20 13.23
N LYS A 43 4.67 6.20 14.13
CA LYS A 43 5.11 6.30 15.53
C LYS A 43 6.34 5.45 15.84
N GLY A 44 6.69 4.50 14.97
CA GLY A 44 7.85 3.64 15.16
C GLY A 44 7.83 2.38 14.31
N SER A 45 8.66 1.42 14.68
CA SER A 45 8.93 0.24 13.88
C SER A 45 8.98 -1.05 14.71
N ALA A 46 8.71 -2.17 14.05
CA ALA A 46 8.96 -3.51 14.51
C ALA A 46 9.92 -4.20 13.52
N VAL A 47 11.04 -4.71 13.98
CA VAL A 47 12.06 -5.33 13.13
C VAL A 47 12.53 -6.63 13.75
N ASP A 48 12.49 -7.72 12.97
CA ASP A 48 13.07 -9.00 13.28
C ASP A 48 13.58 -9.69 12.01
N LYS A 49 14.90 -9.86 11.90
CA LYS A 49 15.53 -10.49 10.73
C LYS A 49 15.15 -11.98 10.57
N SER A 50 14.67 -12.62 11.62
CA SER A 50 14.14 -13.99 11.56
C SER A 50 12.69 -14.07 11.10
N GLY A 51 11.99 -12.95 11.14
CA GLY A 51 10.58 -12.80 10.78
C GLY A 51 9.71 -12.43 11.99
N LEU A 52 8.87 -11.42 11.80
CA LEU A 52 7.90 -10.96 12.78
C LEU A 52 6.77 -11.99 12.94
N LYS A 53 6.32 -12.22 14.16
CA LYS A 53 5.12 -13.02 14.45
C LYS A 53 3.89 -12.19 14.12
N LEU A 54 3.05 -12.67 13.19
CA LEU A 54 1.94 -11.91 12.61
C LEU A 54 0.84 -11.64 13.63
N ASP A 55 0.46 -12.64 14.41
CA ASP A 55 -0.47 -12.56 15.53
C ASP A 55 -0.07 -11.46 16.52
N LYS A 56 1.15 -11.52 17.03
CA LYS A 56 1.71 -10.53 17.96
C LYS A 56 1.74 -9.12 17.35
N LEU A 57 2.01 -9.00 16.06
CA LEU A 57 2.07 -7.70 15.36
C LEU A 57 0.69 -7.03 15.33
N ILE A 58 -0.36 -7.80 15.01
CA ILE A 58 -1.75 -7.34 15.02
C ILE A 58 -2.19 -6.95 16.44
N GLU A 59 -1.98 -7.84 17.43
CA GLU A 59 -2.32 -7.55 18.84
C GLU A 59 -1.63 -6.29 19.35
N THR A 60 -0.33 -6.11 19.01
CA THR A 60 0.41 -4.91 19.39
C THR A 60 -0.22 -3.65 18.83
N LYS A 61 -0.60 -3.67 17.55
CA LYS A 61 -1.24 -2.52 16.89
C LYS A 61 -2.62 -2.23 17.49
N GLU A 62 -3.42 -3.24 17.72
CA GLU A 62 -4.75 -3.11 18.32
C GLU A 62 -4.67 -2.53 19.74
N LYS A 63 -3.73 -3.02 20.55
CA LYS A 63 -3.56 -2.60 21.94
C LYS A 63 -2.95 -1.20 22.11
N HIS A 64 -1.96 -0.86 21.28
CA HIS A 64 -1.14 0.35 21.47
C HIS A 64 -1.31 1.41 20.35
N GLY A 65 -2.08 1.12 19.30
CA GLY A 65 -2.25 2.00 18.15
C GLY A 65 -0.97 2.17 17.30
N THR A 66 0.08 1.38 17.58
CA THR A 66 1.37 1.46 16.88
C THR A 66 2.11 0.13 16.95
N VAL A 67 2.97 -0.13 15.96
CA VAL A 67 3.87 -1.30 15.96
C VAL A 67 5.11 -1.12 16.83
N LYS A 68 5.39 0.10 17.29
CA LYS A 68 6.55 0.45 18.11
C LYS A 68 6.73 -0.45 19.34
N ASN A 69 5.63 -0.84 19.95
CA ASN A 69 5.61 -1.64 21.18
C ASN A 69 5.74 -3.16 20.94
N TYR A 70 6.01 -3.59 19.71
CA TYR A 70 6.25 -5.00 19.41
C TYR A 70 7.49 -5.54 20.12
N SER A 71 8.55 -4.74 20.22
CA SER A 71 9.81 -5.06 20.87
C SER A 71 10.51 -3.79 21.30
N ASP A 72 11.31 -3.84 22.36
CA ASP A 72 12.17 -2.72 22.78
C ASP A 72 13.37 -2.51 21.85
N LYS A 73 13.65 -3.48 20.97
CA LYS A 73 14.76 -3.41 20.02
C LYS A 73 14.29 -2.86 18.69
N ASN A 74 15.07 -1.92 18.12
CA ASN A 74 14.85 -1.36 16.78
C ASN A 74 13.46 -0.73 16.56
N ASN A 75 12.83 -0.23 17.62
CA ASN A 75 11.47 0.28 17.59
C ASN A 75 11.33 1.75 17.14
N ASN A 76 12.45 2.43 16.91
CA ASN A 76 12.51 3.83 16.43
C ASN A 76 13.21 3.97 15.06
N MET A 77 13.42 2.89 14.33
CA MET A 77 14.01 2.98 12.99
C MET A 77 13.03 3.67 12.04
N THR A 78 13.53 4.61 11.27
CA THR A 78 12.75 5.23 10.18
C THR A 78 12.65 4.28 8.98
N GLY A 79 11.74 4.54 8.05
CA GLY A 79 11.66 3.79 6.80
C GLY A 79 13.00 3.79 6.04
N SER A 80 13.69 4.93 6.02
CA SER A 80 15.03 5.05 5.42
C SER A 80 16.09 4.19 6.12
N ASP A 81 16.05 4.12 7.46
CA ASP A 81 17.00 3.28 8.22
C ASP A 81 16.74 1.79 7.96
N ILE A 82 15.46 1.40 7.92
CA ILE A 82 15.05 0.03 7.61
C ILE A 82 15.53 -0.35 6.22
N LEU A 83 15.24 0.49 5.23
CA LEU A 83 15.66 0.25 3.85
C LEU A 83 17.17 0.20 3.68
N LYS A 84 17.94 0.95 4.47
CA LYS A 84 19.41 0.88 4.44
C LYS A 84 19.96 -0.43 5.03
N ASN A 85 19.37 -0.91 6.14
CA ASN A 85 19.97 -1.93 7.01
C ASN A 85 19.33 -3.31 6.92
N ILE A 86 18.13 -3.42 6.31
CA ILE A 86 17.41 -4.68 6.19
C ILE A 86 17.41 -5.13 4.73
N GLU A 87 17.90 -6.33 4.51
CA GLU A 87 17.82 -7.00 3.22
C GLU A 87 16.46 -7.69 3.08
N ALA A 88 15.77 -7.41 1.99
CA ALA A 88 14.48 -7.99 1.67
C ALA A 88 14.36 -8.28 0.16
N ASP A 89 13.32 -9.00 -0.20
CA ASP A 89 13.02 -9.31 -1.61
C ASP A 89 11.95 -8.35 -2.15
N VAL A 90 11.03 -7.92 -1.28
CA VAL A 90 9.86 -7.12 -1.64
C VAL A 90 9.64 -6.00 -0.62
N LEU A 91 9.35 -4.81 -1.12
CA LEU A 91 8.77 -3.73 -0.35
C LEU A 91 7.28 -3.62 -0.68
N ILE A 92 6.45 -3.52 0.36
CA ILE A 92 5.01 -3.23 0.23
C ILE A 92 4.75 -1.84 0.81
N GLU A 93 4.31 -0.90 -0.03
CA GLU A 93 4.07 0.50 0.33
C GLU A 93 2.57 0.72 0.54
N THR A 94 2.19 0.98 1.79
CA THR A 94 0.80 1.21 2.22
C THR A 94 0.66 2.43 3.14
N THR A 95 1.61 3.36 3.10
CA THR A 95 1.48 4.63 3.82
C THR A 95 0.37 5.49 3.21
N ALA A 96 -0.12 6.48 3.96
CA ALA A 96 -1.12 7.42 3.48
C ALA A 96 -0.64 8.14 2.22
N SER A 97 -1.56 8.35 1.28
CA SER A 97 -1.26 9.06 0.04
C SER A 97 -1.04 10.55 0.32
N ASN A 98 0.01 11.10 -0.28
CA ASN A 98 0.30 12.53 -0.24
C ASN A 98 0.45 12.99 -1.70
N TYR A 99 -0.43 13.88 -2.13
CA TYR A 99 -0.48 14.34 -3.52
C TYR A 99 0.35 15.60 -3.76
N LYS A 100 0.95 16.18 -2.70
CA LYS A 100 1.78 17.37 -2.82
C LYS A 100 3.21 17.03 -3.27
N ASP A 101 3.82 16.05 -2.64
CA ASP A 101 5.20 15.63 -2.90
C ASP A 101 5.39 14.09 -2.93
N ALA A 102 4.31 13.35 -2.67
CA ALA A 102 4.26 11.89 -2.58
C ALA A 102 5.13 11.28 -1.45
N GLU A 103 5.62 12.10 -0.52
CA GLU A 103 6.44 11.60 0.59
C GLU A 103 5.57 11.06 1.75
N PRO A 104 6.06 10.07 2.49
CA PRO A 104 7.34 9.36 2.35
C PRO A 104 7.35 8.23 1.31
N GLY A 105 6.23 7.94 0.66
CA GLY A 105 6.07 6.82 -0.25
C GLY A 105 7.03 6.87 -1.45
N MET A 106 7.28 8.06 -1.99
CA MET A 106 8.22 8.26 -3.11
C MET A 106 9.64 7.82 -2.74
N THR A 107 10.13 8.26 -1.58
CA THR A 107 11.45 7.86 -1.08
C THR A 107 11.52 6.36 -0.81
N HIS A 108 10.49 5.76 -0.22
CA HIS A 108 10.45 4.32 0.03
C HIS A 108 10.54 3.52 -1.26
N ILE A 109 9.69 3.82 -2.24
CA ILE A 109 9.60 3.11 -3.52
C ILE A 109 10.91 3.23 -4.30
N THR A 110 11.40 4.48 -4.47
CA THR A 110 12.62 4.71 -5.27
C THR A 110 13.86 4.11 -4.63
N THR A 111 13.97 4.16 -3.29
CA THR A 111 15.08 3.52 -2.56
C THR A 111 15.02 2.00 -2.69
N ALA A 112 13.85 1.40 -2.55
CA ALA A 112 13.66 -0.04 -2.71
C ALA A 112 14.05 -0.51 -4.11
N MET A 113 13.56 0.16 -5.16
CA MET A 113 13.90 -0.17 -6.56
C MET A 113 15.40 -0.09 -6.82
N LYS A 114 16.06 0.98 -6.36
CA LYS A 114 17.53 1.17 -6.50
C LYS A 114 18.34 0.10 -5.76
N LYS A 115 17.77 -0.53 -4.74
CA LYS A 115 18.36 -1.66 -4.00
C LYS A 115 18.00 -3.03 -4.60
N GLY A 116 17.29 -3.07 -5.69
CA GLY A 116 16.88 -4.32 -6.33
C GLY A 116 15.70 -5.02 -5.67
N LEU A 117 14.92 -4.34 -4.81
CA LEU A 117 13.70 -4.91 -4.25
C LEU A 117 12.54 -4.75 -5.24
N HIS A 118 11.73 -5.79 -5.37
CA HIS A 118 10.43 -5.65 -6.01
C HIS A 118 9.52 -4.77 -5.16
N VAL A 119 8.61 -4.02 -5.80
CA VAL A 119 7.73 -3.08 -5.10
C VAL A 119 6.27 -3.39 -5.40
N ILE A 120 5.46 -3.42 -4.34
CA ILE A 120 3.99 -3.44 -4.42
C ILE A 120 3.51 -2.17 -3.73
N SER A 121 2.71 -1.35 -4.41
CA SER A 121 2.18 -0.11 -3.82
C SER A 121 0.67 -0.03 -3.93
N VAL A 122 0.04 0.42 -2.85
CA VAL A 122 -1.34 0.93 -2.84
C VAL A 122 -1.40 2.43 -2.55
N ASN A 123 -0.24 3.06 -2.34
CA ASN A 123 -0.12 4.51 -2.18
C ASN A 123 -0.26 5.20 -3.54
N LYS A 124 -1.27 6.06 -3.68
CA LYS A 124 -1.63 6.72 -4.93
C LYS A 124 -0.70 7.88 -5.29
N GLY A 125 -0.14 8.57 -4.27
CA GLY A 125 0.67 9.78 -4.44
C GLY A 125 1.85 9.62 -5.41
N PRO A 126 2.76 8.65 -5.20
CA PRO A 126 3.89 8.43 -6.09
C PRO A 126 3.50 8.16 -7.55
N LEU A 127 2.41 7.40 -7.76
CA LEU A 127 1.92 7.12 -9.11
C LEU A 127 1.29 8.35 -9.76
N ALA A 128 0.54 9.14 -9.01
CA ALA A 128 -0.07 10.36 -9.53
C ALA A 128 0.97 11.38 -10.00
N LEU A 129 2.10 11.49 -9.28
CA LEU A 129 3.12 12.50 -9.57
C LEU A 129 4.22 12.04 -10.53
N ALA A 130 4.58 10.75 -10.53
CA ALA A 130 5.79 10.30 -11.23
C ALA A 130 5.68 8.91 -11.89
N PHE A 131 4.50 8.50 -12.33
CA PHE A 131 4.28 7.16 -12.88
C PHE A 131 5.29 6.75 -13.97
N PRO A 132 5.53 7.56 -15.04
CA PRO A 132 6.48 7.18 -16.09
C PRO A 132 7.89 6.96 -15.54
N SER A 133 8.37 7.85 -14.68
CA SER A 133 9.72 7.77 -14.09
C SER A 133 9.87 6.57 -13.16
N LEU A 134 8.81 6.20 -12.42
CA LEU A 134 8.83 5.00 -11.58
C LEU A 134 8.87 3.71 -12.42
N MET A 135 8.15 3.67 -13.54
CA MET A 135 8.20 2.54 -14.48
C MET A 135 9.58 2.39 -15.12
N GLU A 136 10.19 3.52 -15.53
CA GLU A 136 11.56 3.55 -16.06
C GLU A 136 12.56 3.07 -15.01
N LEU A 137 12.47 3.57 -13.77
CA LEU A 137 13.34 3.18 -12.67
C LEU A 137 13.23 1.67 -12.35
N ALA A 138 12.00 1.13 -12.34
CA ALA A 138 11.77 -0.29 -12.14
C ALA A 138 12.39 -1.13 -13.25
N THR A 139 12.23 -0.70 -14.51
CA THR A 139 12.84 -1.37 -15.68
C THR A 139 14.36 -1.32 -15.63
N TYR A 140 14.93 -0.15 -15.34
CA TYR A 140 16.39 0.03 -15.24
C TYR A 140 17.02 -0.87 -14.17
N ASN A 141 16.36 -0.99 -13.00
CA ASN A 141 16.84 -1.85 -11.91
C ASN A 141 16.39 -3.31 -12.02
N GLN A 142 15.69 -3.70 -13.09
CA GLN A 142 15.18 -5.05 -13.34
C GLN A 142 14.28 -5.57 -12.19
N VAL A 143 13.47 -4.70 -11.59
CA VAL A 143 12.53 -5.04 -10.53
C VAL A 143 11.09 -4.93 -10.99
N MET A 144 10.22 -5.72 -10.39
CA MET A 144 8.78 -5.62 -10.62
C MET A 144 8.19 -4.48 -9.80
N PHE A 145 7.31 -3.69 -10.45
CA PHE A 145 6.47 -2.69 -9.79
C PHE A 145 5.00 -3.06 -10.00
N LYS A 146 4.29 -3.38 -8.93
CA LYS A 146 2.87 -3.75 -8.92
C LYS A 146 2.07 -2.70 -8.15
N PHE A 147 0.96 -2.23 -8.74
CA PHE A 147 0.20 -1.10 -8.20
C PHE A 147 -1.32 -1.19 -8.47
N SER A 148 -1.83 -2.35 -8.86
CA SER A 148 -3.26 -2.52 -9.21
C SER A 148 -4.21 -2.02 -8.12
N GLY A 149 -3.84 -2.15 -6.84
CA GLY A 149 -4.64 -1.67 -5.71
C GLY A 149 -4.77 -0.15 -5.58
N THR A 150 -4.06 0.65 -6.39
CA THR A 150 -4.15 2.11 -6.35
C THR A 150 -5.36 2.66 -7.11
N VAL A 151 -5.95 1.88 -8.01
CA VAL A 151 -7.12 2.27 -8.82
C VAL A 151 -8.21 1.23 -8.68
N GLY A 152 -9.39 1.65 -8.22
CA GLY A 152 -10.57 0.78 -8.11
C GLY A 152 -10.48 -0.29 -6.99
N GLY A 153 -9.49 -0.20 -6.10
CA GLY A 153 -9.29 -1.17 -5.02
C GLY A 153 -9.13 -2.59 -5.53
N GLY A 154 -10.09 -3.48 -5.27
CA GLY A 154 -10.09 -4.87 -5.73
C GLY A 154 -10.61 -5.06 -7.16
N THR A 155 -11.10 -4.02 -7.84
CA THR A 155 -11.59 -4.11 -9.23
C THR A 155 -10.40 -4.15 -10.19
N PRO A 156 -10.26 -5.18 -11.06
CA PRO A 156 -9.06 -5.39 -11.87
C PRO A 156 -9.00 -4.52 -13.13
N ILE A 157 -9.29 -3.23 -13.02
CA ILE A 157 -9.38 -2.29 -14.16
C ILE A 157 -8.03 -2.15 -14.87
N LEU A 158 -6.96 -1.92 -14.09
CA LEU A 158 -5.62 -1.74 -14.64
C LEU A 158 -5.10 -3.04 -15.27
N ASP A 159 -5.34 -4.18 -14.63
CA ASP A 159 -4.92 -5.47 -15.14
C ASP A 159 -5.69 -5.84 -16.41
N TYR A 160 -6.99 -5.52 -16.49
CA TYR A 160 -7.78 -5.69 -17.70
C TYR A 160 -7.25 -4.84 -18.85
N ALA A 161 -7.04 -3.53 -18.61
CA ALA A 161 -6.50 -2.64 -19.65
C ALA A 161 -5.10 -3.08 -20.12
N LYS A 162 -4.23 -3.46 -19.20
CA LYS A 162 -2.85 -3.84 -19.51
C LYS A 162 -2.73 -5.20 -20.20
N ASN A 163 -3.51 -6.18 -19.76
CA ASN A 163 -3.33 -7.56 -20.20
C ASN A 163 -4.32 -7.94 -21.33
N SER A 164 -5.58 -7.51 -21.22
CA SER A 164 -6.61 -7.89 -22.21
C SER A 164 -6.70 -6.93 -23.39
N LEU A 165 -6.29 -5.66 -23.19
CA LEU A 165 -6.32 -4.64 -24.25
C LEU A 165 -4.90 -4.19 -24.67
N SER A 166 -3.89 -5.00 -24.41
CA SER A 166 -2.48 -4.62 -24.62
C SER A 166 -2.11 -4.35 -26.09
N GLY A 167 -2.87 -4.86 -27.03
CA GLY A 167 -2.68 -4.60 -28.48
C GLY A 167 -3.52 -3.43 -29.02
N GLU A 168 -4.40 -2.86 -28.20
CA GLU A 168 -5.36 -1.86 -28.63
C GLU A 168 -4.95 -0.44 -28.25
N LYS A 169 -5.34 0.53 -29.09
CA LYS A 169 -5.21 1.94 -28.77
C LYS A 169 -6.45 2.42 -28.03
N ILE A 170 -6.35 2.58 -26.71
CA ILE A 170 -7.41 3.15 -25.89
C ILE A 170 -7.51 4.65 -26.20
N THR A 171 -8.63 5.10 -26.78
CA THR A 171 -8.88 6.50 -27.14
C THR A 171 -9.68 7.25 -26.08
N SER A 172 -10.49 6.56 -25.31
CA SER A 172 -11.27 7.13 -24.22
C SER A 172 -11.70 6.05 -23.23
N PHE A 173 -12.05 6.46 -22.03
CA PHE A 173 -12.73 5.61 -21.06
C PHE A 173 -13.79 6.40 -20.31
N ALA A 174 -14.82 5.71 -19.81
CA ALA A 174 -15.86 6.29 -18.97
C ALA A 174 -16.28 5.24 -17.93
N GLY A 175 -16.50 5.67 -16.70
CA GLY A 175 -16.89 4.77 -15.62
C GLY A 175 -16.81 5.39 -14.24
N ILE A 176 -17.20 4.62 -13.24
CA ILE A 176 -17.05 4.96 -11.82
C ILE A 176 -15.76 4.29 -11.34
N LEU A 177 -14.72 5.08 -11.10
CA LEU A 177 -13.40 4.60 -10.70
C LEU A 177 -13.09 4.79 -9.22
N ASN A 178 -13.89 5.61 -8.52
CA ASN A 178 -13.72 5.90 -7.11
C ASN A 178 -15.09 5.92 -6.40
N GLY A 179 -15.23 5.09 -5.38
CA GLY A 179 -16.48 4.95 -4.62
C GLY A 179 -16.84 6.20 -3.82
N THR A 180 -15.86 6.84 -3.18
CA THR A 180 -16.06 8.06 -2.39
C THR A 180 -16.59 9.19 -3.23
N THR A 181 -15.92 9.50 -4.34
CA THR A 181 -16.33 10.57 -5.26
C THR A 181 -17.72 10.30 -5.84
N ASN A 182 -17.96 9.06 -6.25
CA ASN A 182 -19.29 8.68 -6.76
C ASN A 182 -20.38 8.85 -5.71
N TYR A 183 -20.12 8.46 -4.45
CA TYR A 183 -21.06 8.64 -3.35
C TYR A 183 -21.41 10.12 -3.15
N ILE A 184 -20.40 10.98 -3.05
CA ILE A 184 -20.58 12.42 -2.86
C ILE A 184 -21.38 13.02 -4.02
N LEU A 185 -20.96 12.77 -5.26
CA LEU A 185 -21.63 13.30 -6.45
C LEU A 185 -23.08 12.80 -6.58
N SER A 186 -23.34 11.52 -6.26
CA SER A 186 -24.68 10.96 -6.28
C SER A 186 -25.61 11.64 -5.26
N ASN A 187 -25.12 11.90 -4.04
CA ASN A 187 -25.89 12.62 -3.03
C ASN A 187 -26.14 14.09 -3.40
N MET A 188 -25.18 14.74 -4.07
CA MET A 188 -25.40 16.09 -4.59
C MET A 188 -26.49 16.15 -5.66
N THR A 189 -26.68 15.09 -6.47
CA THR A 189 -27.79 15.03 -7.44
C THR A 189 -29.16 14.90 -6.77
N THR A 190 -29.21 14.47 -5.49
CA THR A 190 -30.45 14.44 -4.69
C THR A 190 -30.71 15.73 -3.93
N GLY A 191 -29.85 16.75 -4.07
CA GLY A 191 -30.05 18.09 -3.53
C GLY A 191 -29.20 18.45 -2.32
N LEU A 192 -28.29 17.54 -1.85
CA LEU A 192 -27.34 17.90 -0.80
C LEU A 192 -26.25 18.84 -1.33
N SER A 193 -25.76 19.73 -0.48
CA SER A 193 -24.53 20.48 -0.77
C SER A 193 -23.32 19.56 -0.74
N PHE A 194 -22.19 20.00 -1.29
CA PHE A 194 -20.93 19.25 -1.25
C PHE A 194 -20.50 18.98 0.20
N GLU A 195 -20.59 19.98 1.07
CA GLU A 195 -20.21 19.88 2.48
C GLU A 195 -21.06 18.86 3.24
N GLU A 196 -22.38 18.84 3.00
CA GLU A 196 -23.30 17.86 3.61
C GLU A 196 -23.00 16.43 3.10
N ALA A 197 -22.81 16.27 1.79
CA ALA A 197 -22.49 14.98 1.18
C ALA A 197 -21.12 14.45 1.64
N LEU A 198 -20.13 15.33 1.78
CA LEU A 198 -18.80 14.98 2.30
C LEU A 198 -18.86 14.55 3.78
N LYS A 199 -19.62 15.30 4.60
CA LYS A 199 -19.82 14.96 6.03
C LYS A 199 -20.47 13.59 6.16
N ASP A 200 -21.55 13.33 5.44
CA ASP A 200 -22.24 12.05 5.45
C ASP A 200 -21.34 10.89 4.97
N ALA A 201 -20.51 11.14 3.93
CA ALA A 201 -19.52 10.18 3.45
C ALA A 201 -18.45 9.85 4.51
N LYS A 202 -17.98 10.86 5.28
CA LYS A 202 -17.04 10.69 6.41
C LYS A 202 -17.67 9.84 7.52
N GLU A 203 -18.90 10.17 7.94
CA GLU A 203 -19.62 9.44 8.98
C GLU A 203 -19.86 7.96 8.62
N LYS A 204 -20.05 7.67 7.34
CA LYS A 204 -20.22 6.31 6.81
C LYS A 204 -18.90 5.59 6.50
N GLY A 205 -17.76 6.22 6.70
CA GLY A 205 -16.45 5.62 6.47
C GLY A 205 -16.06 5.45 5.00
N TYR A 206 -16.67 6.20 4.08
CA TYR A 206 -16.32 6.17 2.65
C TYR A 206 -15.15 7.09 2.29
N VAL A 207 -14.74 7.96 3.21
CA VAL A 207 -13.62 8.90 3.02
C VAL A 207 -12.37 8.33 3.67
N GLU A 208 -11.27 8.27 2.92
CA GLU A 208 -9.96 7.94 3.46
C GLU A 208 -9.50 9.06 4.43
N ALA A 209 -8.56 8.76 5.34
CA ALA A 209 -8.14 9.69 6.39
C ALA A 209 -7.36 10.92 5.89
N ASP A 210 -6.92 10.91 4.66
CA ASP A 210 -6.24 12.02 3.99
C ASP A 210 -7.28 13.02 3.47
N GLU A 211 -7.35 14.15 4.12
CA GLU A 211 -8.11 15.31 3.66
C GLU A 211 -7.34 16.00 2.51
N ALA A 212 -7.49 15.50 1.29
CA ALA A 212 -7.03 16.19 0.09
C ALA A 212 -8.23 16.64 -0.74
#